data_2f0cc4db14d1689455f2fe24859a1304
#
_entry.id   2f0cc4db14d1689455f2fe24859a1304
#
_cell.length_a   1.000
_cell.length_b   1.000
_cell.length_c   1.000
_cell.angle_alpha   90.00
_cell.angle_beta   90.00
_cell.angle_gamma   90.00
#
_symmetry.space_group_name_H-M   'P 1'
#
loop_
_entity.id
_entity.type
_entity.pdbx_description
1 polymer ?
#
loop_
_entity_poly.entity_id
_entity_poly.type
_entity_poly.pdbx_seq_one_letter_code
_entity_poly.pdbx_strand_id
1 'polypeptide(L)'
;MKDQREIIIPDLDYQAEVRKCKTMEDVVGKNGLMQKLFKDIIQQLLEAEMEEHLGRERHERSNETNPNYRNGYSSKTIESSFGEVGLDIPRDRKAQFEPKVVKKYETVCNELDKKIIGLYACGMSVRDIQSEMEELYGIDVSPAMISKITDKVVEAAAEWQSRELNEIYPIVYMDAMHFKVRDDNKIVSKAAYICMALDMKGKKDILGIWIGESEGAKFWLSVCNDLKNRGVDDILIACMDGLKGLPEAIKTVYPDVSIQTCIVHQIRNSLKYIASIDQRELMNDLKSVYRAFNEETALKNLDILKEKWYSKYSVVIDSWYNNCLLYTSPSPRDVEESR
;
A
#
# COMPACT_ATOMS: atom_id res chain seq x y z
N MET A 1 -6.97 0.42 45.39
CA MET A 1 -6.81 -1.04 45.56
C MET A 1 -6.65 -1.58 44.15
N LYS A 2 -5.49 -2.13 43.79
CA LYS A 2 -5.27 -2.76 42.49
C LYS A 2 -5.98 -4.10 42.50
N ASP A 3 -6.95 -4.22 41.60
CA ASP A 3 -7.64 -5.46 41.30
C ASP A 3 -6.62 -6.42 40.66
N GLN A 4 -6.11 -7.34 41.44
CA GLN A 4 -5.34 -8.49 40.96
C GLN A 4 -6.35 -9.51 40.49
N ARG A 5 -6.75 -9.43 39.21
CA ARG A 5 -7.50 -10.52 38.59
C ARG A 5 -6.57 -11.74 38.56
N GLU A 6 -6.87 -12.74 39.40
CA GLU A 6 -6.26 -14.06 39.26
C GLU A 6 -6.66 -14.62 37.89
N ILE A 7 -5.71 -14.69 36.98
CA ILE A 7 -5.90 -15.43 35.73
C ILE A 7 -5.93 -16.90 36.11
N ILE A 8 -7.09 -17.46 36.19
CA ILE A 8 -7.28 -18.92 36.37
C ILE A 8 -6.84 -19.56 35.06
N ILE A 9 -5.64 -20.09 35.04
CA ILE A 9 -5.12 -20.89 33.92
C ILE A 9 -5.99 -22.15 33.84
N PRO A 10 -6.54 -22.51 32.65
CA PRO A 10 -7.60 -23.49 32.56
C PRO A 10 -7.18 -24.92 32.86
N ASP A 11 -8.16 -25.83 32.86
CA ASP A 11 -8.08 -27.28 33.05
C ASP A 11 -7.17 -28.04 32.08
N LEU A 12 -6.47 -27.35 31.19
CA LEU A 12 -5.47 -27.97 30.32
C LEU A 12 -4.21 -28.25 31.15
N ASP A 13 -3.91 -29.51 31.34
CA ASP A 13 -2.61 -29.91 31.92
C ASP A 13 -1.49 -29.58 30.92
N TYR A 14 -1.01 -28.33 31.00
CA TYR A 14 0.06 -27.82 30.13
C TYR A 14 1.30 -28.68 30.15
N GLN A 15 1.63 -29.26 31.28
CA GLN A 15 2.79 -30.13 31.39
C GLN A 15 2.59 -31.43 30.60
N ALA A 16 1.39 -31.98 30.62
CA ALA A 16 1.03 -33.16 29.86
C ALA A 16 1.00 -32.87 28.34
N GLU A 17 0.46 -31.72 27.92
CA GLU A 17 0.41 -31.33 26.51
C GLU A 17 1.81 -30.99 25.97
N VAL A 18 2.64 -30.25 26.70
CA VAL A 18 4.03 -29.97 26.32
C VAL A 18 4.85 -31.26 26.18
N ARG A 19 4.65 -32.26 27.05
CA ARG A 19 5.34 -33.56 26.96
C ARG A 19 4.98 -34.37 25.71
N LYS A 20 3.81 -34.11 25.11
CA LYS A 20 3.37 -34.75 23.84
C LYS A 20 4.06 -34.15 22.63
N CYS A 21 4.51 -32.88 22.70
CA CYS A 21 5.15 -32.20 21.61
C CYS A 21 6.60 -32.71 21.42
N LYS A 22 6.87 -33.29 20.27
CA LYS A 22 8.21 -33.79 19.89
C LYS A 22 8.82 -33.05 18.71
N THR A 23 7.98 -32.39 17.93
CA THR A 23 8.33 -31.61 16.73
C THR A 23 7.78 -30.21 16.79
N MET A 24 8.31 -29.30 15.97
CA MET A 24 7.71 -27.95 15.83
C MET A 24 6.29 -28.01 15.29
N GLU A 25 5.95 -29.01 14.49
CA GLU A 25 4.60 -29.23 13.98
C GLU A 25 3.61 -29.55 15.09
N ASP A 26 4.02 -30.30 16.12
CA ASP A 26 3.20 -30.56 17.32
C ASP A 26 2.94 -29.26 18.12
N VAL A 27 3.81 -28.27 17.99
CA VAL A 27 3.68 -26.99 18.68
C VAL A 27 2.81 -26.00 17.88
N VAL A 28 3.14 -25.76 16.60
CA VAL A 28 2.50 -24.70 15.77
C VAL A 28 1.59 -25.24 14.66
N GLY A 29 1.58 -26.57 14.40
CA GLY A 29 0.76 -27.16 13.36
C GLY A 29 -0.73 -27.24 13.71
N LYS A 30 -1.51 -27.81 12.79
CA LYS A 30 -2.95 -28.03 12.93
C LYS A 30 -3.23 -28.93 14.15
N ASN A 31 -4.07 -28.44 15.06
CA ASN A 31 -4.34 -29.03 16.39
C ASN A 31 -3.12 -29.05 17.33
N GLY A 32 -2.10 -28.23 17.05
CA GLY A 32 -0.90 -28.09 17.87
C GLY A 32 -1.18 -27.39 19.21
N LEU A 33 -0.13 -27.35 20.04
CA LEU A 33 -0.20 -26.77 21.38
C LEU A 33 -0.62 -25.28 21.35
N MET A 34 -0.08 -24.50 20.39
CA MET A 34 -0.38 -23.06 20.27
C MET A 34 -1.84 -22.80 19.93
N GLN A 35 -2.46 -23.63 19.10
CA GLN A 35 -3.87 -23.52 18.75
C GLN A 35 -4.76 -23.80 19.98
N LYS A 36 -4.43 -24.82 20.77
CA LYS A 36 -5.15 -25.15 22.02
C LYS A 36 -5.01 -24.02 23.05
N LEU A 37 -3.81 -23.50 23.24
CA LEU A 37 -3.54 -22.36 24.11
C LEU A 37 -4.32 -21.13 23.71
N PHE A 38 -4.30 -20.80 22.41
CA PHE A 38 -5.04 -19.66 21.87
C PHE A 38 -6.55 -19.80 22.12
N LYS A 39 -7.12 -21.01 21.86
CA LYS A 39 -8.53 -21.30 22.15
C LYS A 39 -8.88 -21.04 23.60
N ASP A 40 -8.08 -21.57 24.52
CA ASP A 40 -8.34 -21.48 25.94
C ASP A 40 -8.25 -20.04 26.45
N ILE A 41 -7.26 -19.27 26.01
CA ILE A 41 -7.13 -17.86 26.37
C ILE A 41 -8.34 -17.05 25.88
N ILE A 42 -8.76 -17.23 24.62
CA ILE A 42 -9.92 -16.52 24.09
C ILE A 42 -11.21 -16.93 24.81
N GLN A 43 -11.36 -18.22 25.12
CA GLN A 43 -12.52 -18.69 25.85
C GLN A 43 -12.62 -18.07 27.26
N GLN A 44 -11.51 -17.94 27.97
CA GLN A 44 -11.46 -17.27 29.26
C GLN A 44 -11.78 -15.80 29.18
N LEU A 45 -11.26 -15.11 28.20
CA LEU A 45 -11.55 -13.69 27.95
C LEU A 45 -13.06 -13.50 27.71
N LEU A 46 -13.70 -14.37 26.93
CA LEU A 46 -15.14 -14.33 26.68
C LEU A 46 -15.95 -14.56 27.94
N GLU A 47 -15.52 -15.47 28.83
CA GLU A 47 -16.17 -15.69 30.13
C GLU A 47 -15.99 -14.47 31.03
N ALA A 48 -14.81 -13.87 31.10
CA ALA A 48 -14.56 -12.67 31.87
C ALA A 48 -15.40 -11.47 31.39
N GLU A 49 -15.53 -11.28 30.07
CA GLU A 49 -16.43 -10.26 29.52
C GLU A 49 -17.88 -10.48 29.87
N MET A 50 -18.35 -11.74 29.89
CA MET A 50 -19.69 -12.08 30.31
C MET A 50 -19.90 -11.82 31.82
N GLU A 51 -18.92 -12.09 32.66
CA GLU A 51 -18.95 -11.78 34.08
C GLU A 51 -19.00 -10.27 34.33
N GLU A 52 -18.20 -9.51 33.61
CA GLU A 52 -18.26 -8.05 33.69
C GLU A 52 -19.63 -7.51 33.23
N HIS A 53 -20.19 -8.05 32.14
CA HIS A 53 -21.48 -7.66 31.61
C HIS A 53 -22.63 -7.96 32.60
N LEU A 54 -22.61 -9.10 33.25
CA LEU A 54 -23.61 -9.49 34.22
C LEU A 54 -23.38 -8.93 35.65
N GLY A 55 -22.14 -8.46 35.92
CA GLY A 55 -21.73 -7.95 37.23
C GLY A 55 -21.67 -9.04 38.33
N ARG A 56 -21.48 -10.31 37.94
CA ARG A 56 -21.41 -11.46 38.88
C ARG A 56 -20.68 -12.66 38.26
N GLU A 57 -20.16 -13.51 39.11
CA GLU A 57 -19.51 -14.76 38.75
C GLU A 57 -20.49 -15.84 38.24
N ARG A 58 -19.95 -16.93 37.69
CA ARG A 58 -20.73 -17.95 36.95
C ARG A 58 -21.82 -18.63 37.76
N HIS A 59 -21.69 -18.81 39.09
CA HIS A 59 -22.61 -19.55 39.93
C HIS A 59 -23.32 -18.68 40.97
N GLU A 60 -23.13 -17.36 40.93
CA GLU A 60 -23.83 -16.44 41.82
C GLU A 60 -25.29 -16.22 41.43
N ARG A 61 -26.14 -16.07 42.47
CA ARG A 61 -27.56 -15.73 42.27
C ARG A 61 -27.70 -14.29 41.79
N SER A 62 -28.70 -14.01 40.94
CA SER A 62 -28.93 -12.66 40.44
C SER A 62 -29.20 -11.68 41.56
N ASN A 63 -28.59 -10.51 41.51
CA ASN A 63 -28.86 -9.37 42.36
C ASN A 63 -29.99 -8.54 41.77
N GLU A 64 -30.68 -7.76 42.60
CA GLU A 64 -31.78 -6.88 42.17
C GLU A 64 -31.34 -5.83 41.14
N THR A 65 -30.05 -5.53 41.10
CA THR A 65 -29.46 -4.53 40.20
C THR A 65 -29.29 -4.99 38.74
N ASN A 66 -29.15 -6.28 38.47
CA ASN A 66 -29.06 -6.81 37.09
C ASN A 66 -29.82 -8.15 36.98
N PRO A 67 -31.10 -8.13 36.56
CA PRO A 67 -31.95 -9.31 36.44
C PRO A 67 -31.70 -10.17 35.20
N ASN A 68 -30.55 -9.97 34.50
CA ASN A 68 -30.16 -10.76 33.33
C ASN A 68 -29.42 -12.04 33.75
N TYR A 69 -29.48 -13.09 32.97
CA TYR A 69 -28.90 -14.41 33.25
C TYR A 69 -28.13 -14.95 32.08
N ARG A 70 -27.13 -15.81 32.33
CA ARG A 70 -26.48 -16.62 31.30
C ARG A 70 -27.53 -17.52 30.61
N ASN A 71 -27.40 -17.70 29.30
CA ASN A 71 -28.31 -18.48 28.47
C ASN A 71 -27.55 -19.43 27.53
N GLY A 72 -26.64 -20.21 28.09
CA GLY A 72 -25.83 -21.14 27.31
C GLY A 72 -24.81 -20.46 26.40
N TYR A 73 -24.42 -21.16 25.35
CA TYR A 73 -23.38 -20.76 24.40
C TYR A 73 -23.88 -20.83 22.95
N SER A 74 -23.23 -20.13 22.07
CA SER A 74 -23.34 -20.32 20.63
C SER A 74 -21.96 -20.66 20.07
N SER A 75 -21.88 -21.73 19.30
CA SER A 75 -20.62 -22.13 18.68
C SER A 75 -20.24 -21.17 17.54
N LYS A 76 -18.97 -20.79 17.48
CA LYS A 76 -18.40 -19.94 16.44
C LYS A 76 -17.00 -20.41 16.12
N THR A 77 -16.68 -20.58 14.84
CA THR A 77 -15.33 -20.84 14.38
C THR A 77 -14.69 -19.53 13.94
N ILE A 78 -13.46 -19.29 14.41
CA ILE A 78 -12.62 -18.18 13.94
C ILE A 78 -11.34 -18.75 13.32
N GLU A 79 -10.85 -18.07 12.31
CA GLU A 79 -9.59 -18.37 11.66
C GLU A 79 -8.47 -17.54 12.32
N SER A 80 -7.40 -18.20 12.73
CA SER A 80 -6.26 -17.56 13.39
C SER A 80 -4.94 -17.97 12.72
N SER A 81 -3.84 -17.30 13.08
CA SER A 81 -2.50 -17.71 12.66
C SER A 81 -2.07 -19.13 13.08
N PHE A 82 -2.87 -19.78 13.94
CA PHE A 82 -2.65 -21.15 14.41
C PHE A 82 -3.70 -22.14 13.86
N GLY A 83 -4.44 -21.75 12.81
CA GLY A 83 -5.51 -22.52 12.21
C GLY A 83 -6.93 -22.16 12.71
N GLU A 84 -7.92 -22.94 12.28
CA GLU A 84 -9.33 -22.77 12.67
C GLU A 84 -9.54 -23.11 14.16
N VAL A 85 -10.15 -22.19 14.90
CA VAL A 85 -10.43 -22.34 16.32
C VAL A 85 -11.93 -22.26 16.57
N GLY A 86 -12.51 -23.37 17.04
CA GLY A 86 -13.91 -23.41 17.49
C GLY A 86 -14.03 -22.82 18.90
N LEU A 87 -14.82 -21.75 19.04
CA LEU A 87 -15.10 -21.07 20.31
C LEU A 87 -16.58 -21.22 20.70
N ASP A 88 -16.82 -21.27 22.00
CA ASP A 88 -18.15 -21.24 22.56
C ASP A 88 -18.44 -19.84 23.13
N ILE A 89 -19.16 -19.03 22.36
CA ILE A 89 -19.51 -17.66 22.70
C ILE A 89 -20.64 -17.68 23.76
N PRO A 90 -20.43 -17.16 24.99
CA PRO A 90 -21.45 -17.13 25.99
C PRO A 90 -22.61 -16.21 25.58
N ARG A 91 -23.81 -16.53 25.99
CA ARG A 91 -25.03 -15.76 25.72
C ARG A 91 -25.75 -15.39 26.99
N ASP A 92 -26.35 -14.23 27.00
CA ASP A 92 -27.27 -13.79 28.04
C ASP A 92 -28.74 -13.98 27.62
N ARG A 93 -29.66 -14.00 28.59
CA ARG A 93 -31.08 -14.23 28.35
C ARG A 93 -31.78 -13.09 27.59
N LYS A 94 -31.27 -11.87 27.75
CA LYS A 94 -31.80 -10.68 27.09
C LYS A 94 -31.13 -10.39 25.70
N ALA A 95 -30.19 -11.23 25.30
CA ALA A 95 -29.41 -11.06 24.04
C ALA A 95 -28.73 -9.66 23.90
N GLN A 96 -28.29 -9.11 25.03
CA GLN A 96 -27.65 -7.80 25.13
C GLN A 96 -26.11 -7.89 25.18
N PHE A 97 -25.57 -9.09 25.43
CA PHE A 97 -24.15 -9.30 25.48
C PHE A 97 -23.54 -9.28 24.09
N GLU A 98 -22.62 -8.36 23.88
CA GLU A 98 -21.81 -8.27 22.68
C GLU A 98 -20.32 -8.39 23.06
N PRO A 99 -19.67 -9.53 22.77
CA PRO A 99 -18.29 -9.72 23.11
C PRO A 99 -17.38 -8.76 22.32
N LYS A 100 -16.40 -8.16 22.98
CA LYS A 100 -15.43 -7.22 22.38
C LYS A 100 -14.24 -7.96 21.78
N VAL A 101 -13.81 -9.06 22.43
CA VAL A 101 -12.66 -9.87 22.01
C VAL A 101 -12.94 -10.61 20.70
N VAL A 102 -14.18 -11.08 20.50
CA VAL A 102 -14.61 -11.76 19.28
C VAL A 102 -15.93 -11.15 18.81
N LYS A 103 -15.87 -10.15 17.96
CA LYS A 103 -17.08 -9.44 17.49
C LYS A 103 -18.02 -10.37 16.72
N LYS A 104 -19.32 -10.08 16.76
CA LYS A 104 -20.40 -10.93 16.27
C LYS A 104 -20.22 -11.42 14.82
N TYR A 105 -19.63 -10.60 13.94
CA TYR A 105 -19.44 -10.92 12.52
C TYR A 105 -17.96 -11.11 12.14
N GLU A 106 -17.05 -11.14 13.12
CA GLU A 106 -15.62 -11.32 12.88
C GLU A 106 -15.30 -12.82 12.85
N THR A 107 -14.87 -13.30 11.70
CA THR A 107 -14.48 -14.70 11.47
C THR A 107 -12.98 -14.87 11.31
N VAL A 108 -12.25 -13.77 11.15
CA VAL A 108 -10.79 -13.77 10.93
C VAL A 108 -10.12 -12.83 11.92
N CYS A 109 -9.00 -13.27 12.46
CA CYS A 109 -8.18 -12.44 13.34
C CYS A 109 -7.57 -11.27 12.55
N ASN A 110 -7.57 -10.05 13.10
CA ASN A 110 -7.03 -8.83 12.43
C ASN A 110 -5.60 -9.00 11.89
N GLU A 111 -4.82 -9.91 12.45
CA GLU A 111 -3.46 -10.19 11.96
C GLU A 111 -3.46 -10.99 10.66
N LEU A 112 -4.42 -11.89 10.47
CA LEU A 112 -4.56 -12.64 9.23
C LEU A 112 -5.01 -11.75 8.08
N ASP A 113 -5.95 -10.82 8.33
CA ASP A 113 -6.36 -9.79 7.37
C ASP A 113 -5.13 -9.00 6.87
N LYS A 114 -4.27 -8.55 7.79
CA LYS A 114 -3.05 -7.81 7.43
C LYS A 114 -2.09 -8.61 6.55
N LYS A 115 -1.94 -9.91 6.81
CA LYS A 115 -1.09 -10.80 6.00
C LYS A 115 -1.66 -11.00 4.60
N ILE A 116 -2.97 -11.29 4.49
CA ILE A 116 -3.66 -11.43 3.20
C ILE A 116 -3.54 -10.13 2.39
N ILE A 117 -3.77 -8.97 3.02
CA ILE A 117 -3.59 -7.66 2.38
C ILE A 117 -2.14 -7.47 1.93
N GLY A 118 -1.16 -7.85 2.75
CA GLY A 118 0.26 -7.77 2.41
C GLY A 118 0.64 -8.63 1.20
N LEU A 119 0.18 -9.88 1.15
CA LEU A 119 0.40 -10.77 0.02
C LEU A 119 -0.28 -10.25 -1.27
N TYR A 120 -1.50 -9.74 -1.14
CA TYR A 120 -2.23 -9.11 -2.24
C TYR A 120 -1.50 -7.87 -2.77
N ALA A 121 -0.99 -7.02 -1.88
CA ALA A 121 -0.19 -5.84 -2.24
C ALA A 121 1.14 -6.20 -2.93
N CYS A 122 1.71 -7.39 -2.64
CA CYS A 122 2.86 -7.94 -3.36
C CYS A 122 2.51 -8.47 -4.77
N GLY A 123 1.23 -8.39 -5.19
CA GLY A 123 0.79 -8.81 -6.53
C GLY A 123 0.41 -10.29 -6.64
N MET A 124 0.26 -11.00 -5.53
CA MET A 124 -0.19 -12.40 -5.54
C MET A 124 -1.66 -12.51 -5.96
N SER A 125 -1.95 -13.50 -6.78
CA SER A 125 -3.35 -13.79 -7.14
C SER A 125 -4.10 -14.39 -5.94
N VAL A 126 -5.45 -14.33 -5.98
CA VAL A 126 -6.30 -14.94 -4.95
C VAL A 126 -5.98 -16.43 -4.74
N ARG A 127 -5.63 -17.16 -5.81
CA ARG A 127 -5.26 -18.58 -5.73
C ARG A 127 -3.91 -18.79 -5.08
N ASP A 128 -2.94 -17.93 -5.40
CA ASP A 128 -1.60 -18.01 -4.79
C ASP A 128 -1.71 -17.69 -3.29
N ILE A 129 -2.53 -16.70 -2.91
CA ILE A 129 -2.80 -16.38 -1.51
C ILE A 129 -3.44 -17.55 -0.79
N GLN A 130 -4.42 -18.24 -1.40
CA GLN A 130 -5.02 -19.45 -0.80
C GLN A 130 -3.95 -20.52 -0.54
N SER A 131 -3.14 -20.84 -1.56
CA SER A 131 -2.08 -21.85 -1.45
C SER A 131 -1.07 -21.50 -0.37
N GLU A 132 -0.64 -20.23 -0.32
CA GLU A 132 0.31 -19.75 0.68
C GLU A 132 -0.26 -19.80 2.12
N MET A 133 -1.54 -19.45 2.28
CA MET A 133 -2.23 -19.49 3.57
C MET A 133 -2.40 -20.92 4.07
N GLU A 134 -2.71 -21.86 3.17
CA GLU A 134 -2.79 -23.27 3.51
C GLU A 134 -1.41 -23.85 3.86
N GLU A 135 -0.37 -23.51 3.09
CA GLU A 135 0.99 -24.03 3.30
C GLU A 135 1.63 -23.48 4.58
N LEU A 136 1.56 -22.17 4.82
CA LEU A 136 2.23 -21.53 5.96
C LEU A 136 1.45 -21.61 7.27
N TYR A 137 0.11 -21.59 7.20
CA TYR A 137 -0.74 -21.48 8.40
C TYR A 137 -1.73 -22.63 8.56
N GLY A 138 -1.82 -23.54 7.59
CA GLY A 138 -2.80 -24.63 7.60
C GLY A 138 -4.25 -24.14 7.57
N ILE A 139 -4.50 -22.96 6.97
CA ILE A 139 -5.80 -22.31 6.92
C ILE A 139 -6.33 -22.36 5.47
N ASP A 140 -7.49 -22.96 5.28
CA ASP A 140 -8.22 -22.90 4.01
C ASP A 140 -9.05 -21.60 3.95
N VAL A 141 -8.51 -20.60 3.25
CA VAL A 141 -9.18 -19.30 3.05
C VAL A 141 -9.92 -19.30 1.73
N SER A 142 -11.23 -19.12 1.74
CA SER A 142 -12.01 -19.08 0.51
C SER A 142 -11.70 -17.85 -0.35
N PRO A 143 -11.78 -17.93 -1.71
CA PRO A 143 -11.63 -16.79 -2.60
C PRO A 143 -12.54 -15.60 -2.25
N ALA A 144 -13.77 -15.89 -1.85
CA ALA A 144 -14.74 -14.88 -1.44
C ALA A 144 -14.28 -14.13 -0.18
N MET A 145 -13.63 -14.82 0.75
CA MET A 145 -13.09 -14.23 1.96
C MET A 145 -11.90 -13.32 1.65
N ILE A 146 -10.97 -13.78 0.82
CA ILE A 146 -9.84 -12.95 0.36
C ILE A 146 -10.38 -11.68 -0.30
N SER A 147 -11.34 -11.78 -1.21
CA SER A 147 -11.97 -10.63 -1.84
C SER A 147 -12.58 -9.68 -0.80
N LYS A 148 -13.33 -10.20 0.17
CA LYS A 148 -13.92 -9.37 1.22
C LYS A 148 -12.88 -8.65 2.10
N ILE A 149 -11.74 -9.29 2.33
CA ILE A 149 -10.64 -8.68 3.10
C ILE A 149 -9.96 -7.59 2.26
N THR A 150 -9.72 -7.86 0.97
CA THR A 150 -9.10 -6.89 0.06
C THR A 150 -10.01 -5.71 -0.24
N ASP A 151 -11.34 -5.89 -0.25
CA ASP A 151 -12.31 -4.81 -0.42
C ASP A 151 -12.22 -3.74 0.68
N LYS A 152 -11.82 -4.13 1.91
CA LYS A 152 -11.57 -3.16 3.00
C LYS A 152 -10.45 -2.18 2.67
N VAL A 153 -9.48 -2.59 1.83
CA VAL A 153 -8.39 -1.71 1.37
C VAL A 153 -8.91 -0.63 0.44
N VAL A 154 -9.95 -0.91 -0.34
CA VAL A 154 -10.55 0.06 -1.28
C VAL A 154 -11.09 1.28 -0.54
N GLU A 155 -11.80 1.06 0.58
CA GLU A 155 -12.33 2.16 1.41
C GLU A 155 -11.19 3.01 2.00
N ALA A 156 -10.19 2.35 2.60
CA ALA A 156 -9.02 3.05 3.15
C ALA A 156 -8.20 3.78 2.05
N ALA A 157 -8.10 3.19 0.86
CA ALA A 157 -7.43 3.84 -0.28
C ALA A 157 -8.22 5.06 -0.78
N ALA A 158 -9.55 4.99 -0.81
CA ALA A 158 -10.41 6.11 -1.18
C ALA A 158 -10.31 7.26 -0.17
N GLU A 159 -10.31 6.96 1.14
CA GLU A 159 -10.09 7.94 2.20
C GLU A 159 -8.70 8.59 2.07
N TRP A 160 -7.66 7.78 1.88
CA TRP A 160 -6.31 8.29 1.66
C TRP A 160 -6.23 9.17 0.41
N GLN A 161 -6.86 8.77 -0.69
CA GLN A 161 -6.87 9.52 -1.95
C GLN A 161 -7.58 10.88 -1.82
N SER A 162 -8.61 10.98 -0.98
CA SER A 162 -9.41 12.20 -0.78
C SER A 162 -8.92 13.10 0.35
N ARG A 163 -7.83 12.74 1.04
CA ARG A 163 -7.31 13.50 2.17
C ARG A 163 -6.91 14.93 1.79
N GLU A 164 -6.97 15.86 2.73
CA GLU A 164 -6.40 17.19 2.59
C GLU A 164 -4.88 17.11 2.39
N LEU A 165 -4.37 18.03 1.57
CA LEU A 165 -2.95 18.15 1.23
C LEU A 165 -2.39 19.47 1.78
N ASN A 166 -1.07 19.61 1.79
CA ASN A 166 -0.45 20.89 2.16
C ASN A 166 -0.73 21.94 1.08
N GLU A 167 -0.81 23.20 1.50
CA GLU A 167 -1.07 24.34 0.61
C GLU A 167 0.04 24.53 -0.43
N ILE A 168 1.31 24.28 -0.06
CA ILE A 168 2.47 24.52 -0.92
C ILE A 168 3.38 23.28 -1.00
N TYR A 169 3.73 22.92 -2.24
CA TYR A 169 4.75 21.92 -2.51
C TYR A 169 5.87 22.49 -3.37
N PRO A 170 7.12 22.54 -2.85
CA PRO A 170 8.29 23.04 -3.61
C PRO A 170 8.53 22.26 -4.90
N ILE A 171 8.41 20.93 -4.87
CA ILE A 171 8.64 20.08 -6.03
C ILE A 171 7.58 18.99 -6.10
N VAL A 172 6.94 18.88 -7.26
CA VAL A 172 5.99 17.80 -7.58
C VAL A 172 6.49 17.01 -8.77
N TYR A 173 6.53 15.71 -8.65
CA TYR A 173 6.87 14.76 -9.72
C TYR A 173 5.59 14.14 -10.24
N MET A 174 5.40 14.17 -11.55
CA MET A 174 4.25 13.61 -12.25
C MET A 174 4.73 12.57 -13.25
N ASP A 175 4.30 11.33 -13.08
CA ASP A 175 4.71 10.19 -13.92
C ASP A 175 3.52 9.25 -14.15
N ALA A 176 3.53 8.52 -15.26
CA ALA A 176 2.51 7.54 -15.56
C ALA A 176 3.13 6.17 -15.81
N MET A 177 2.57 5.15 -15.17
CA MET A 177 2.94 3.74 -15.38
C MET A 177 1.85 3.03 -16.19
N HIS A 178 2.22 2.47 -17.35
CA HIS A 178 1.32 1.65 -18.16
C HIS A 178 1.34 0.19 -17.70
N PHE A 179 0.16 -0.38 -17.55
CA PHE A 179 -0.01 -1.78 -17.20
C PHE A 179 -1.21 -2.40 -17.94
N LYS A 180 -1.18 -3.73 -18.07
CA LYS A 180 -2.24 -4.47 -18.74
C LYS A 180 -3.15 -5.12 -17.70
N VAL A 181 -4.45 -4.92 -17.86
CA VAL A 181 -5.50 -5.56 -17.06
C VAL A 181 -6.43 -6.38 -17.94
N ARG A 182 -7.01 -7.41 -17.37
CA ARG A 182 -8.08 -8.15 -18.00
C ARG A 182 -9.41 -7.50 -17.60
N ASP A 183 -10.13 -6.97 -18.59
CA ASP A 183 -11.42 -6.33 -18.44
C ASP A 183 -12.37 -6.94 -19.48
N ASP A 184 -13.52 -7.44 -19.06
CA ASP A 184 -14.52 -8.15 -19.91
C ASP A 184 -13.89 -9.18 -20.88
N ASN A 185 -13.02 -10.06 -20.36
CA ASN A 185 -12.27 -11.06 -21.13
C ASN A 185 -11.30 -10.51 -22.20
N LYS A 186 -11.09 -9.20 -22.26
CA LYS A 186 -10.10 -8.55 -23.12
C LYS A 186 -8.93 -8.04 -22.30
N ILE A 187 -7.74 -8.01 -22.92
CA ILE A 187 -6.58 -7.38 -22.32
C ILE A 187 -6.60 -5.92 -22.76
N VAL A 188 -6.82 -4.99 -21.82
CA VAL A 188 -6.78 -3.55 -22.04
C VAL A 188 -5.54 -2.96 -21.36
N SER A 189 -4.97 -1.93 -21.98
CA SER A 189 -3.88 -1.14 -21.36
C SER A 189 -4.49 -0.02 -20.56
N LYS A 190 -4.10 0.08 -19.29
CA LYS A 190 -4.45 1.21 -18.41
C LYS A 190 -3.17 1.91 -17.95
N ALA A 191 -3.29 3.17 -17.54
CA ALA A 191 -2.19 3.93 -16.97
C ALA A 191 -2.52 4.31 -15.52
N ALA A 192 -1.56 4.14 -14.62
CA ALA A 192 -1.60 4.70 -13.28
C ALA A 192 -0.79 5.99 -13.27
N TYR A 193 -1.44 7.10 -13.01
CA TYR A 193 -0.87 8.43 -12.90
C TYR A 193 -0.51 8.68 -11.45
N ILE A 194 0.74 8.95 -11.19
CA ILE A 194 1.27 9.10 -9.83
C ILE A 194 1.79 10.52 -9.67
N CYS A 195 1.30 11.23 -8.67
CA CYS A 195 1.86 12.48 -8.22
C CYS A 195 2.59 12.28 -6.89
N MET A 196 3.89 12.52 -6.88
CA MET A 196 4.73 12.51 -5.69
C MET A 196 5.30 13.91 -5.49
N ALA A 197 5.36 14.36 -4.24
CA ALA A 197 5.90 15.68 -3.92
C ALA A 197 6.97 15.63 -2.83
N LEU A 198 7.74 16.70 -2.74
CA LEU A 198 8.50 17.05 -1.54
C LEU A 198 7.73 18.15 -0.80
N ASP A 199 7.53 17.98 0.50
CA ASP A 199 6.97 19.03 1.35
C ASP A 199 8.04 20.09 1.69
N MET A 200 7.63 21.16 2.40
CA MET A 200 8.52 22.24 2.85
C MET A 200 9.64 21.76 3.78
N LYS A 201 9.55 20.55 4.32
CA LYS A 201 10.60 19.92 5.16
C LYS A 201 11.48 18.96 4.36
N GLY A 202 11.29 18.85 3.05
CA GLY A 202 12.00 17.91 2.18
C GLY A 202 11.54 16.45 2.31
N LYS A 203 10.42 16.18 2.98
CA LYS A 203 9.86 14.83 3.11
C LYS A 203 9.05 14.48 1.86
N LYS A 204 9.24 13.26 1.37
CA LYS A 204 8.44 12.73 0.25
C LYS A 204 7.02 12.40 0.70
N ASP A 205 6.05 12.79 -0.10
CA ASP A 205 4.63 12.44 0.03
C ASP A 205 4.06 12.03 -1.34
N ILE A 206 3.24 10.98 -1.38
CA ILE A 206 2.49 10.61 -2.57
C ILE A 206 1.15 11.32 -2.49
N LEU A 207 0.94 12.31 -3.35
CA LEU A 207 -0.26 13.14 -3.33
C LEU A 207 -1.50 12.38 -3.81
N GLY A 208 -1.33 11.44 -4.73
CA GLY A 208 -2.40 10.59 -5.21
C GLY A 208 -1.99 9.69 -6.34
N ILE A 209 -2.86 8.71 -6.63
CA ILE A 209 -2.74 7.76 -7.73
C ILE A 209 -4.10 7.72 -8.45
N TRP A 210 -4.10 8.02 -9.76
CA TRP A 210 -5.30 8.00 -10.59
C TRP A 210 -5.14 6.97 -11.70
N ILE A 211 -6.21 6.25 -12.01
CA ILE A 211 -6.20 5.23 -13.07
C ILE A 211 -7.04 5.71 -14.25
N GLY A 212 -6.46 5.67 -15.44
CA GLY A 212 -7.12 6.06 -16.68
C GLY A 212 -6.79 5.12 -17.84
N GLU A 213 -7.58 5.21 -18.91
CA GLU A 213 -7.39 4.37 -20.11
C GLU A 213 -6.42 5.00 -21.11
N SER A 214 -6.26 6.31 -21.09
CA SER A 214 -5.40 7.04 -22.02
C SER A 214 -4.65 8.17 -21.35
N GLU A 215 -3.38 8.29 -21.67
CA GLU A 215 -2.54 9.41 -21.29
C GLU A 215 -2.84 10.62 -22.17
N GLY A 216 -3.28 11.71 -21.56
CA GLY A 216 -3.56 12.95 -22.29
C GLY A 216 -3.58 14.18 -21.38
N ALA A 217 -3.30 15.35 -21.97
CA ALA A 217 -3.30 16.62 -21.27
C ALA A 217 -4.61 16.90 -20.51
N LYS A 218 -5.76 16.47 -21.06
CA LYS A 218 -7.07 16.60 -20.41
C LYS A 218 -7.18 15.81 -19.12
N PHE A 219 -6.59 14.62 -19.06
CA PHE A 219 -6.59 13.80 -17.85
C PHE A 219 -5.71 14.45 -16.77
N TRP A 220 -4.53 14.90 -17.15
CA TRP A 220 -3.63 15.63 -16.25
C TRP A 220 -4.24 16.92 -15.72
N LEU A 221 -5.03 17.62 -16.54
CA LEU A 221 -5.79 18.77 -16.07
C LEU A 221 -6.79 18.38 -14.95
N SER A 222 -7.45 17.22 -15.07
CA SER A 222 -8.34 16.73 -14.01
C SER A 222 -7.58 16.37 -12.74
N VAL A 223 -6.38 15.80 -12.86
CA VAL A 223 -5.48 15.51 -11.73
C VAL A 223 -5.06 16.81 -11.02
N CYS A 224 -4.64 17.84 -11.77
CA CYS A 224 -4.28 19.13 -11.19
C CYS A 224 -5.46 19.80 -10.48
N ASN A 225 -6.65 19.72 -11.04
CA ASN A 225 -7.87 20.24 -10.39
C ASN A 225 -8.21 19.47 -9.10
N ASP A 226 -8.01 18.14 -9.07
CA ASP A 226 -8.17 17.35 -7.86
C ASP A 226 -7.19 17.77 -6.76
N LEU A 227 -5.91 17.96 -7.11
CA LEU A 227 -4.91 18.49 -6.18
C LEU A 227 -5.33 19.87 -5.62
N LYS A 228 -5.82 20.77 -6.48
CA LYS A 228 -6.30 22.09 -6.08
C LYS A 228 -7.50 21.99 -5.13
N ASN A 229 -8.46 21.11 -5.43
CA ASN A 229 -9.64 20.89 -4.58
C ASN A 229 -9.29 20.31 -3.21
N ARG A 230 -8.18 19.58 -3.13
CA ARG A 230 -7.66 19.01 -1.88
C ARG A 230 -6.71 19.93 -1.11
N GLY A 231 -6.62 21.20 -1.51
CA GLY A 231 -5.93 22.26 -0.78
C GLY A 231 -4.55 22.63 -1.29
N VAL A 232 -4.06 22.07 -2.41
CA VAL A 232 -2.77 22.50 -2.99
C VAL A 232 -2.94 23.82 -3.69
N ASP A 233 -2.49 24.90 -3.07
CA ASP A 233 -2.60 26.26 -3.62
C ASP A 233 -1.47 26.60 -4.58
N ASP A 234 -0.25 26.10 -4.32
CA ASP A 234 0.90 26.43 -5.16
C ASP A 234 1.88 25.25 -5.29
N ILE A 235 2.47 25.16 -6.50
CA ILE A 235 3.55 24.23 -6.85
C ILE A 235 4.67 25.05 -7.48
N LEU A 236 5.85 25.08 -6.85
CA LEU A 236 6.95 25.89 -7.37
C LEU A 236 7.61 25.24 -8.60
N ILE A 237 7.86 23.93 -8.54
CA ILE A 237 8.49 23.18 -9.63
C ILE A 237 7.68 21.91 -9.89
N ALA A 238 7.22 21.70 -11.13
CA ALA A 238 6.61 20.46 -11.58
C ALA A 238 7.54 19.70 -12.51
N CYS A 239 7.95 18.50 -12.09
CA CYS A 239 8.81 17.61 -12.85
C CYS A 239 7.95 16.55 -13.56
N MET A 240 8.07 16.44 -14.89
CA MET A 240 7.24 15.53 -15.68
C MET A 240 8.01 14.96 -16.86
N ASP A 241 7.42 13.95 -17.52
CA ASP A 241 7.92 13.54 -18.81
C ASP A 241 7.53 14.56 -19.91
N GLY A 242 8.09 14.41 -21.10
CA GLY A 242 7.89 15.34 -22.22
C GLY A 242 6.54 15.19 -22.94
N LEU A 243 5.45 14.80 -22.26
CA LEU A 243 4.14 14.64 -22.89
C LEU A 243 3.59 15.99 -23.40
N LYS A 244 3.20 16.02 -24.68
CA LYS A 244 2.63 17.24 -25.30
C LYS A 244 1.34 17.67 -24.61
N GLY A 245 1.23 18.96 -24.31
CA GLY A 245 0.05 19.57 -23.69
C GLY A 245 -0.01 19.40 -22.16
N LEU A 246 0.89 18.65 -21.55
CA LEU A 246 0.96 18.51 -20.10
C LEU A 246 1.45 19.81 -19.42
N PRO A 247 2.50 20.49 -19.91
CA PRO A 247 2.92 21.77 -19.36
C PRO A 247 1.81 22.82 -19.35
N GLU A 248 1.05 22.91 -20.45
CA GLU A 248 -0.06 23.85 -20.60
C GLU A 248 -1.21 23.51 -19.64
N ALA A 249 -1.51 22.21 -19.48
CA ALA A 249 -2.54 21.76 -18.54
C ALA A 249 -2.20 22.14 -17.10
N ILE A 250 -0.94 21.96 -16.68
CA ILE A 250 -0.50 22.30 -15.32
C ILE A 250 -0.51 23.83 -15.13
N LYS A 251 0.02 24.61 -16.08
CA LYS A 251 0.01 26.07 -16.00
C LYS A 251 -1.38 26.68 -15.99
N THR A 252 -2.39 25.95 -16.49
CA THR A 252 -3.80 26.40 -16.40
C THR A 252 -4.28 26.44 -14.96
N VAL A 253 -3.82 25.52 -14.10
CA VAL A 253 -4.22 25.43 -12.68
C VAL A 253 -3.22 26.14 -11.78
N TYR A 254 -1.93 26.06 -12.11
CA TYR A 254 -0.80 26.65 -11.37
C TYR A 254 0.03 27.54 -12.32
N PRO A 255 -0.37 28.81 -12.52
CA PRO A 255 0.23 29.69 -13.53
C PRO A 255 1.72 29.97 -13.31
N ASP A 256 2.13 30.08 -12.06
CA ASP A 256 3.50 30.46 -11.66
C ASP A 256 4.46 29.26 -11.57
N VAL A 257 3.99 28.04 -11.87
CA VAL A 257 4.80 26.83 -11.78
C VAL A 257 5.95 26.83 -12.77
N SER A 258 7.15 26.50 -12.31
CA SER A 258 8.30 26.20 -13.16
C SER A 258 8.22 24.74 -13.63
N ILE A 259 8.14 24.55 -14.96
CA ILE A 259 8.09 23.21 -15.55
C ILE A 259 9.51 22.69 -15.76
N GLN A 260 9.75 21.45 -15.34
CA GLN A 260 11.01 20.74 -15.50
C GLN A 260 10.76 19.41 -16.19
N THR A 261 11.54 19.09 -17.20
CA THR A 261 11.45 17.80 -17.91
C THR A 261 12.30 16.75 -17.22
N CYS A 262 11.77 15.55 -17.07
CA CYS A 262 12.50 14.43 -16.46
C CYS A 262 13.69 14.02 -17.34
N ILE A 263 14.89 14.19 -16.82
CA ILE A 263 16.14 13.86 -17.53
C ILE A 263 16.23 12.38 -17.89
N VAL A 264 15.72 11.50 -17.05
CA VAL A 264 15.77 10.05 -17.28
C VAL A 264 14.89 9.67 -18.47
N HIS A 265 13.69 10.25 -18.58
CA HIS A 265 12.85 10.07 -19.76
C HIS A 265 13.51 10.61 -21.02
N GLN A 266 14.18 11.75 -20.94
CA GLN A 266 14.95 12.32 -22.05
C GLN A 266 16.09 11.39 -22.49
N ILE A 267 16.84 10.83 -21.54
CA ILE A 267 17.89 9.84 -21.80
C ILE A 267 17.31 8.58 -22.46
N ARG A 268 16.26 7.99 -21.87
CA ARG A 268 15.58 6.80 -22.42
C ARG A 268 15.05 7.04 -23.84
N ASN A 269 14.48 8.21 -24.08
CA ASN A 269 14.01 8.59 -25.41
C ASN A 269 15.17 8.73 -26.41
N SER A 270 16.28 9.33 -26.00
CA SER A 270 17.48 9.46 -26.84
C SER A 270 18.02 8.09 -27.25
N LEU A 271 18.08 7.13 -26.33
CA LEU A 271 18.56 5.76 -26.59
C LEU A 271 17.82 5.04 -27.72
N LYS A 272 16.53 5.37 -27.96
CA LYS A 272 15.72 4.77 -29.04
C LYS A 272 16.25 5.11 -30.44
N TYR A 273 16.97 6.22 -30.56
CA TYR A 273 17.49 6.74 -31.85
C TYR A 273 19.00 6.51 -32.02
N ILE A 274 19.65 5.86 -31.04
CA ILE A 274 21.11 5.67 -31.04
C ILE A 274 21.44 4.20 -31.28
N ALA A 275 22.34 3.93 -32.25
CA ALA A 275 22.83 2.58 -32.48
C ALA A 275 23.56 2.02 -31.25
N SER A 276 23.38 0.74 -30.96
CA SER A 276 23.88 0.09 -29.72
C SER A 276 25.39 0.29 -29.50
N ILE A 277 26.15 0.34 -30.58
CA ILE A 277 27.61 0.53 -30.57
C ILE A 277 28.02 1.91 -30.02
N ASP A 278 27.20 2.94 -30.26
CA ASP A 278 27.49 4.32 -29.87
C ASP A 278 26.84 4.73 -28.55
N GLN A 279 25.87 3.93 -28.05
CA GLN A 279 25.09 4.27 -26.85
C GLN A 279 25.98 4.57 -25.64
N ARG A 280 26.99 3.75 -25.39
CA ARG A 280 27.87 3.92 -24.23
C ARG A 280 28.67 5.21 -24.27
N GLU A 281 29.21 5.54 -25.45
CA GLU A 281 30.03 6.73 -25.63
C GLU A 281 29.20 8.00 -25.59
N LEU A 282 28.10 8.05 -26.35
CA LEU A 282 27.22 9.20 -26.40
C LEU A 282 26.56 9.45 -25.01
N MET A 283 26.20 8.41 -24.27
CA MET A 283 25.68 8.56 -22.91
C MET A 283 26.72 9.12 -21.94
N ASN A 284 27.99 8.76 -22.09
CA ASN A 284 29.06 9.35 -21.29
C ASN A 284 29.27 10.84 -21.62
N ASP A 285 29.22 11.21 -22.90
CA ASP A 285 29.32 12.59 -23.31
C ASP A 285 28.12 13.42 -22.80
N LEU A 286 26.91 12.88 -22.88
CA LEU A 286 25.69 13.51 -22.34
C LEU A 286 25.76 13.76 -20.83
N LYS A 287 26.49 12.95 -20.06
CA LYS A 287 26.67 13.19 -18.62
C LYS A 287 27.29 14.56 -18.33
N SER A 288 28.16 15.04 -19.16
CA SER A 288 28.79 16.36 -19.03
C SER A 288 27.78 17.50 -19.14
N VAL A 289 26.70 17.31 -19.93
CA VAL A 289 25.63 18.29 -20.13
C VAL A 289 24.74 18.34 -18.87
N TYR A 290 24.10 17.23 -18.52
CA TYR A 290 23.11 17.25 -17.44
C TYR A 290 23.69 17.22 -16.01
N ARG A 291 25.02 17.03 -15.86
CA ARG A 291 25.73 17.18 -14.58
C ARG A 291 26.49 18.51 -14.49
N ALA A 292 26.31 19.39 -15.43
CA ALA A 292 26.92 20.71 -15.40
C ALA A 292 26.38 21.47 -14.17
N PHE A 293 27.27 22.21 -13.50
CA PHE A 293 26.91 22.93 -12.26
C PHE A 293 26.12 24.23 -12.53
N ASN A 294 26.10 24.72 -13.76
CA ASN A 294 25.32 25.86 -14.22
C ASN A 294 24.92 25.72 -15.70
N GLU A 295 23.96 26.56 -16.12
CA GLU A 295 23.40 26.60 -17.44
C GLU A 295 24.48 26.89 -18.52
N GLU A 296 25.36 27.86 -18.29
CA GLU A 296 26.41 28.25 -19.24
C GLU A 296 27.32 27.06 -19.54
N THR A 297 27.74 26.32 -18.54
CA THR A 297 28.57 25.11 -18.72
C THR A 297 27.80 24.01 -19.44
N ALA A 298 26.50 23.83 -19.13
CA ALA A 298 25.67 22.85 -19.81
C ALA A 298 25.54 23.15 -21.30
N LEU A 299 25.31 24.40 -21.67
CA LEU A 299 25.25 24.84 -23.09
C LEU A 299 26.57 24.63 -23.81
N LYS A 300 27.69 25.00 -23.20
CA LYS A 300 29.05 24.75 -23.79
C LYS A 300 29.29 23.25 -24.03
N ASN A 301 28.93 22.42 -23.05
CA ASN A 301 29.07 20.97 -23.21
C ASN A 301 28.14 20.40 -24.28
N LEU A 302 26.98 21.00 -24.47
CA LEU A 302 26.03 20.63 -25.51
C LEU A 302 26.56 21.03 -26.92
N ASP A 303 27.23 22.16 -27.03
CA ASP A 303 27.91 22.57 -28.29
C ASP A 303 29.02 21.57 -28.66
N ILE A 304 29.84 21.14 -27.72
CA ILE A 304 30.85 20.10 -27.92
C ILE A 304 30.18 18.77 -28.35
N LEU A 305 29.09 18.40 -27.71
CA LEU A 305 28.33 17.20 -28.06
C LEU A 305 27.78 17.29 -29.49
N LYS A 306 27.30 18.48 -29.90
CA LYS A 306 26.82 18.75 -31.25
C LYS A 306 27.91 18.57 -32.29
N GLU A 307 29.08 19.17 -32.11
CA GLU A 307 30.21 19.02 -33.02
C GLU A 307 30.56 17.54 -33.25
N LYS A 308 30.54 16.72 -32.22
CA LYS A 308 30.90 15.31 -32.29
C LYS A 308 29.80 14.42 -32.90
N TRP A 309 28.53 14.65 -32.58
CA TRP A 309 27.46 13.67 -32.83
C TRP A 309 26.36 14.12 -33.77
N TYR A 310 26.28 15.42 -34.13
CA TYR A 310 25.18 15.97 -34.92
C TYR A 310 25.04 15.32 -36.30
N SER A 311 26.13 15.02 -36.97
CA SER A 311 26.13 14.37 -38.30
C SER A 311 25.46 12.99 -38.28
N LYS A 312 25.48 12.30 -37.13
CA LYS A 312 24.97 10.94 -36.98
C LYS A 312 23.62 10.89 -36.26
N TYR A 313 23.41 11.77 -35.29
CA TYR A 313 22.24 11.76 -34.39
C TYR A 313 21.61 13.14 -34.19
N SER A 314 21.34 13.87 -35.31
CA SER A 314 20.78 15.23 -35.25
C SER A 314 19.50 15.31 -34.43
N VAL A 315 18.57 14.36 -34.60
CA VAL A 315 17.29 14.31 -33.83
C VAL A 315 17.52 14.29 -32.34
N VAL A 316 18.51 13.54 -31.87
CA VAL A 316 18.84 13.47 -30.44
C VAL A 316 19.39 14.80 -29.96
N ILE A 317 20.36 15.36 -30.70
CA ILE A 317 21.02 16.61 -30.33
C ILE A 317 20.02 17.78 -30.33
N ASP A 318 19.18 17.89 -31.35
CA ASP A 318 18.13 18.92 -31.40
C ASP A 318 17.13 18.79 -30.25
N SER A 319 16.76 17.56 -29.87
CA SER A 319 15.92 17.32 -28.72
C SER A 319 16.56 17.81 -27.42
N TRP A 320 17.87 17.63 -27.24
CA TRP A 320 18.60 18.13 -26.08
C TRP A 320 18.71 19.65 -26.06
N TYR A 321 18.94 20.30 -27.20
CA TYR A 321 18.91 21.76 -27.30
C TYR A 321 17.56 22.36 -26.92
N ASN A 322 16.46 21.77 -27.42
CA ASN A 322 15.12 22.26 -27.19
C ASN A 322 14.67 22.14 -25.70
N ASN A 323 15.30 21.23 -24.95
CA ASN A 323 14.91 20.94 -23.58
C ASN A 323 16.02 21.26 -22.56
N CYS A 324 17.18 21.79 -22.96
CA CYS A 324 18.38 21.95 -22.12
C CYS A 324 18.12 22.68 -20.80
N LEU A 325 17.27 23.69 -20.80
CA LEU A 325 16.94 24.51 -19.64
C LEU A 325 15.87 23.89 -18.72
N LEU A 326 15.29 22.75 -19.13
CA LEU A 326 14.19 22.09 -18.45
C LEU A 326 14.64 20.81 -17.72
N TYR A 327 15.95 20.59 -17.54
CA TYR A 327 16.46 19.38 -16.90
C TYR A 327 16.54 19.52 -15.39
N THR A 328 15.96 18.54 -14.70
CA THR A 328 16.09 18.39 -13.26
C THR A 328 17.04 17.28 -12.90
N SER A 329 17.40 17.25 -11.61
CA SER A 329 17.98 16.07 -10.96
C SER A 329 17.16 14.82 -11.24
N PRO A 330 17.76 13.62 -11.27
CA PRO A 330 17.05 12.38 -11.52
C PRO A 330 15.88 12.20 -10.54
N SER A 331 14.81 11.59 -11.05
CA SER A 331 13.64 11.21 -10.25
C SER A 331 14.07 10.35 -9.05
N PRO A 332 13.39 10.42 -7.91
CA PRO A 332 13.67 9.54 -6.77
C PRO A 332 13.67 8.04 -7.11
N ARG A 333 12.89 7.63 -8.13
CA ARG A 333 12.85 6.26 -8.64
C ARG A 333 14.16 5.82 -9.30
N ASP A 334 14.87 6.74 -9.92
CA ASP A 334 16.09 6.45 -10.67
C ASP A 334 17.34 6.43 -9.78
N VAL A 335 17.24 6.95 -8.56
CA VAL A 335 18.31 6.89 -7.54
C VAL A 335 18.40 5.51 -6.92
N GLU A 336 17.30 4.75 -6.90
CA GLU A 336 17.26 3.38 -6.36
C GLU A 336 17.81 2.33 -7.33
N GLU A 337 17.66 2.53 -8.64
CA GLU A 337 18.22 1.63 -9.66
C GLU A 337 19.76 1.76 -9.84
N SER A 338 20.38 2.73 -9.21
CA SER A 338 21.84 2.98 -9.30
C SER A 338 22.62 2.49 -8.07
N ARG A 339 21.96 1.78 -7.15
CA ARG A 339 22.56 1.06 -6.02
C ARG A 339 22.46 -0.43 -6.27
#